data_6c17a4813918c5b3cb1edd3afc10d1d3
#
_entry.id   6c17a4813918c5b3cb1edd3afc10d1d3
#
_cell.length_a   1.000
_cell.length_b   1.000
_cell.length_c   1.000
_cell.angle_alpha   90.00
_cell.angle_beta   90.00
_cell.angle_gamma   90.00
#
_symmetry.space_group_name_H-M   'P 1'
#
loop_
_entity.id
_entity.type
_entity.pdbx_description
1 polymer ?
#
loop_
_entity_poly.entity_id
_entity_poly.type
_entity_poly.pdbx_seq_one_letter_code
_entity_poly.pdbx_strand_id
1 'polypeptide(L)'
;MEAQIKLTKTMLDKAIIDANNSVREFVKTFGVDFNKMKSGDRATLEARFGSKDKPWSGSESVINLYRTNNARGDRRISIKGIKSQAEVGSIITISLNTELHLEHPTGILIEIH
;
A
#
# COMPACT_ATOMS: atom_id res chain seq x y z
N MET A 1 11.50 4.76 -7.26
CA MET A 1 10.05 4.81 -7.53
C MET A 1 9.28 4.78 -6.22
N GLU A 2 8.23 5.58 -6.12
CA GLU A 2 7.38 5.57 -4.94
C GLU A 2 5.93 5.86 -5.31
N ALA A 3 5.01 5.44 -4.46
CA ALA A 3 3.60 5.75 -4.58
C ALA A 3 3.20 6.70 -3.45
N GLN A 4 2.28 7.60 -3.73
CA GLN A 4 1.74 8.52 -2.72
C GLN A 4 0.22 8.48 -2.71
N ILE A 5 -0.34 8.54 -1.51
CA ILE A 5 -1.78 8.54 -1.29
C ILE A 5 -2.09 9.59 -0.23
N LYS A 6 -3.00 10.50 -0.54
CA LYS A 6 -3.56 11.41 0.47
C LYS A 6 -4.81 10.77 1.06
N LEU A 7 -4.79 10.49 2.35
CA LEU A 7 -5.91 9.81 3.01
C LEU A 7 -7.10 10.72 3.21
N THR A 8 -8.25 10.27 2.74
CA THR A 8 -9.53 10.91 3.00
C THR A 8 -10.23 10.24 4.17
N LYS A 9 -11.26 10.91 4.71
CA LYS A 9 -12.09 10.36 5.77
C LYS A 9 -12.70 9.01 5.37
N THR A 10 -13.21 8.93 4.15
CA THR A 10 -13.82 7.70 3.64
C THR A 10 -12.82 6.54 3.56
N MET A 11 -11.61 6.82 3.11
CA MET A 11 -10.55 5.80 3.04
C MET A 11 -10.22 5.22 4.42
N LEU A 12 -10.12 6.08 5.43
CA LEU A 12 -9.83 5.64 6.79
C LEU A 12 -11.01 4.93 7.44
N ASP A 13 -12.22 5.47 7.31
CA ASP A 13 -13.41 4.89 7.94
C ASP A 13 -13.70 3.48 7.42
N LYS A 14 -13.53 3.27 6.13
CA LYS A 14 -13.81 2.00 5.46
C LYS A 14 -12.58 1.11 5.28
N ALA A 15 -11.40 1.64 5.56
CA ALA A 15 -10.11 0.98 5.29
C ALA A 15 -9.99 0.54 3.82
N ILE A 16 -10.54 1.34 2.91
CA ILE A 16 -10.56 1.07 1.47
C ILE A 16 -9.89 2.24 0.76
N ILE A 17 -8.88 1.96 -0.04
CA ILE A 17 -8.12 2.96 -0.79
C ILE A 17 -8.15 2.59 -2.26
N ASP A 18 -8.61 3.52 -3.11
CA ASP A 18 -8.54 3.30 -4.55
C ASP A 18 -7.08 3.31 -4.99
N ALA A 19 -6.71 2.34 -5.84
CA ALA A 19 -5.36 2.23 -6.36
C ALA A 19 -5.15 3.29 -7.44
N ASN A 20 -4.52 4.42 -7.09
CA ASN A 20 -4.19 5.47 -8.04
C ASN A 20 -3.04 5.05 -8.96
N ASN A 21 -2.73 5.88 -9.95
CA ASN A 21 -1.69 5.54 -10.92
C ASN A 21 -0.33 5.27 -10.30
N SER A 22 0.07 6.04 -9.29
CA SER A 22 1.37 5.84 -8.63
C SER A 22 1.43 4.48 -7.91
N VAL A 23 0.33 4.08 -7.27
CA VAL A 23 0.23 2.76 -6.63
C VAL A 23 0.31 1.66 -7.67
N ARG A 24 -0.44 1.78 -8.77
CA ARG A 24 -0.46 0.77 -9.83
C ARG A 24 0.91 0.56 -10.46
N GLU A 25 1.63 1.64 -10.73
CA GLU A 25 2.99 1.57 -11.28
C GLU A 25 3.97 0.95 -10.28
N PHE A 26 3.86 1.33 -9.02
CA PHE A 26 4.72 0.80 -7.97
C PHE A 26 4.56 -0.72 -7.82
N VAL A 27 3.32 -1.21 -7.71
CA VAL A 27 3.09 -2.65 -7.47
C VAL A 27 3.42 -3.52 -8.68
N LYS A 28 3.45 -2.96 -9.89
CA LYS A 28 3.92 -3.68 -11.07
C LYS A 28 5.36 -4.18 -10.91
N THR A 29 6.20 -3.41 -10.22
CA THR A 29 7.60 -3.81 -9.97
C THR A 29 7.70 -5.07 -9.12
N PHE A 30 6.63 -5.43 -8.41
CA PHE A 30 6.51 -6.66 -7.61
C PHE A 30 5.67 -7.73 -8.30
N GLY A 31 5.39 -7.57 -9.61
CA GLY A 31 4.66 -8.56 -10.37
C GLY A 31 3.13 -8.48 -10.26
N VAL A 32 2.59 -7.44 -9.63
CA VAL A 32 1.14 -7.26 -9.50
C VAL A 32 0.66 -6.26 -10.54
N ASP A 33 -0.11 -6.74 -11.51
CA ASP A 33 -0.67 -5.91 -12.58
C ASP A 33 -2.19 -5.84 -12.42
N PHE A 34 -2.68 -4.69 -11.95
CA PHE A 34 -4.12 -4.47 -11.79
C PHE A 34 -4.91 -4.61 -13.08
N ASN A 35 -4.28 -4.32 -14.24
CA ASN A 35 -4.96 -4.44 -15.53
C ASN A 35 -5.24 -5.89 -15.92
N LYS A 36 -4.51 -6.83 -15.34
CA LYS A 36 -4.68 -8.27 -15.57
C LYS A 36 -5.54 -8.95 -14.51
N MET A 37 -5.91 -8.25 -13.46
CA MET A 37 -6.77 -8.80 -12.42
C MET A 37 -8.19 -9.01 -12.94
N LYS A 38 -8.75 -10.16 -12.61
CA LYS A 38 -10.17 -10.48 -12.83
C LYS A 38 -10.96 -10.11 -11.59
N SER A 39 -12.28 -10.01 -11.74
CA SER A 39 -13.17 -9.76 -10.59
C SER A 39 -12.90 -10.74 -9.46
N GLY A 40 -12.66 -10.21 -8.27
CA GLY A 40 -12.39 -11.02 -7.08
C GLY A 40 -10.94 -11.45 -6.91
N ASP A 41 -10.05 -11.16 -7.86
CA ASP A 41 -8.61 -11.47 -7.73
C ASP A 41 -7.99 -10.65 -6.60
N ARG A 42 -7.04 -11.29 -5.91
CA ARG A 42 -6.33 -10.71 -4.77
C ARG A 42 -4.84 -11.01 -4.85
N ALA A 43 -4.05 -10.09 -4.30
CA ALA A 43 -2.63 -10.30 -4.07
C ALA A 43 -2.25 -9.60 -2.76
N THR A 44 -1.15 -10.01 -2.15
CA THR A 44 -0.64 -9.39 -0.93
C THR A 44 0.85 -9.10 -1.09
N LEU A 45 1.29 -7.98 -0.51
CA LEU A 45 2.70 -7.64 -0.43
C LEU A 45 3.02 -7.29 1.02
N GLU A 46 4.03 -7.94 1.56
CA GLU A 46 4.54 -7.59 2.89
C GLU A 46 5.18 -6.21 2.84
N ALA A 47 5.03 -5.46 3.93
CA ALA A 47 5.55 -4.11 4.04
C ALA A 47 5.82 -3.79 5.51
N ARG A 48 6.37 -2.60 5.76
CA ARG A 48 6.67 -2.17 7.11
C ARG A 48 6.46 -0.66 7.25
N PHE A 49 5.82 -0.24 8.34
CA PHE A 49 5.80 1.18 8.71
C PHE A 49 7.17 1.58 9.24
N GLY A 50 7.59 2.79 8.93
CA GLY A 50 8.84 3.32 9.41
C GLY A 50 9.18 4.65 8.76
N SER A 51 10.44 5.05 8.86
CA SER A 51 10.96 6.24 8.19
C SER A 51 12.20 5.86 7.39
N LYS A 52 12.60 6.72 6.45
CA LYS A 52 13.80 6.47 5.64
C LYS A 52 15.05 6.31 6.50
N ASP A 53 15.16 7.11 7.56
CA ASP A 53 16.31 7.07 8.47
C ASP A 53 16.26 5.87 9.43
N LYS A 54 15.06 5.40 9.75
CA LYS A 54 14.83 4.30 10.68
C LYS A 54 13.77 3.35 10.10
N PRO A 55 14.10 2.59 9.04
CA PRO A 55 13.12 1.76 8.35
C PRO A 55 12.56 0.63 9.21
N TRP A 56 13.26 0.22 10.27
CA TRP A 56 12.84 -0.82 11.19
C TRP A 56 12.11 -0.30 12.44
N SER A 57 11.89 1.02 12.54
CA SER A 57 11.33 1.63 13.77
C SER A 57 9.84 1.36 13.98
N GLY A 58 9.09 1.09 12.93
CA GLY A 58 7.65 0.86 13.03
C GLY A 58 7.28 -0.61 13.03
N SER A 59 6.01 -0.88 12.81
CA SER A 59 5.46 -2.24 12.85
C SER A 59 5.36 -2.87 11.45
N GLU A 60 5.32 -4.20 11.44
CA GLU A 60 5.01 -4.96 10.24
C GLU A 60 3.61 -4.64 9.73
N SER A 61 3.47 -4.72 8.42
CA SER A 61 2.19 -4.52 7.74
C SER A 61 2.07 -5.43 6.54
N VAL A 62 0.89 -5.42 5.95
CA VAL A 62 0.60 -6.11 4.68
C VAL A 62 -0.22 -5.17 3.83
N ILE A 63 0.15 -5.03 2.57
CA ILE A 63 -0.65 -4.32 1.58
C ILE A 63 -1.45 -5.36 0.83
N ASN A 64 -2.78 -5.30 0.94
CA ASN A 64 -3.68 -6.14 0.18
C ASN A 64 -4.09 -5.40 -1.09
N LEU A 65 -3.99 -6.09 -2.22
CA LEU A 65 -4.33 -5.55 -3.53
C LEU A 65 -5.45 -6.42 -4.11
N TYR A 66 -6.53 -5.80 -4.57
CA TYR A 66 -7.65 -6.58 -5.04
C TYR A 66 -8.50 -5.82 -6.06
N ARG A 67 -9.21 -6.59 -6.88
CA ARG A 67 -10.25 -6.09 -7.74
C ARG A 67 -11.58 -6.52 -7.15
N THR A 68 -12.49 -5.55 -6.95
CA THR A 68 -13.80 -5.85 -6.36
C THR A 68 -14.63 -6.72 -7.28
N ASN A 69 -15.61 -7.40 -6.67
CA ASN A 69 -16.50 -8.34 -7.37
C ASN A 69 -17.79 -7.66 -7.87
N ASN A 70 -17.83 -6.32 -7.82
CA ASN A 70 -18.98 -5.57 -8.32
C ASN A 70 -18.87 -5.31 -9.83
N ALA A 71 -19.92 -4.74 -10.42
CA ALA A 71 -19.97 -4.48 -11.86
C ALA A 71 -18.85 -3.56 -12.36
N ARG A 72 -18.39 -2.60 -11.53
CA ARG A 72 -17.31 -1.69 -11.90
C ARG A 72 -15.94 -2.34 -11.86
N GLY A 73 -15.77 -3.35 -11.01
CA GLY A 73 -14.47 -4.00 -10.83
C GLY A 73 -13.42 -3.03 -10.32
N ASP A 74 -13.73 -2.28 -9.25
CA ASP A 74 -12.82 -1.30 -8.68
C ASP A 74 -11.51 -1.94 -8.25
N ARG A 75 -10.40 -1.25 -8.50
CA ARG A 75 -9.08 -1.68 -8.11
C ARG A 75 -8.69 -0.94 -6.85
N ARG A 76 -8.46 -1.69 -5.79
CA ARG A 76 -8.28 -1.14 -4.44
C ARG A 76 -7.12 -1.77 -3.72
N ILE A 77 -6.63 -1.04 -2.71
CA ILE A 77 -5.68 -1.57 -1.73
C ILE A 77 -6.22 -1.37 -0.33
N SER A 78 -5.73 -2.17 0.60
CA SER A 78 -5.85 -1.90 2.03
C SER A 78 -4.48 -2.11 2.67
N ILE A 79 -4.22 -1.35 3.74
CA ILE A 79 -2.94 -1.40 4.45
C ILE A 79 -3.25 -1.76 5.89
N LYS A 80 -2.76 -2.93 6.32
CA LYS A 80 -2.99 -3.41 7.67
C LYS A 80 -2.43 -2.44 8.69
N GLY A 81 -3.27 -2.02 9.64
CA GLY A 81 -2.88 -1.12 10.72
C GLY A 81 -2.94 0.37 10.39
N ILE A 82 -3.40 0.76 9.19
CA ILE A 82 -3.38 2.16 8.77
C ILE A 82 -4.20 3.08 9.70
N LYS A 83 -5.33 2.60 10.24
CA LYS A 83 -6.17 3.41 11.12
C LYS A 83 -5.48 3.84 12.39
N SER A 84 -4.58 2.99 12.93
CA SER A 84 -3.84 3.32 14.15
C SER A 84 -2.59 4.14 13.88
N GLN A 85 -2.17 4.27 12.63
CA GLN A 85 -0.92 4.93 12.23
C GLN A 85 -1.14 6.30 11.60
N ALA A 86 -2.32 6.55 11.03
CA ALA A 86 -2.55 7.74 10.21
C ALA A 86 -3.87 8.44 10.55
N GLU A 87 -3.97 9.70 10.12
CA GLU A 87 -5.14 10.55 10.29
C GLU A 87 -5.67 11.00 8.94
N VAL A 88 -6.90 11.57 8.94
CA VAL A 88 -7.45 12.21 7.75
C VAL A 88 -6.51 13.33 7.30
N GLY A 89 -6.15 13.33 6.02
CA GLY A 89 -5.23 14.31 5.45
C GLY A 89 -3.77 13.88 5.48
N SER A 90 -3.43 12.80 6.19
CA SER A 90 -2.08 12.24 6.13
C SER A 90 -1.72 11.84 4.70
N ILE A 91 -0.46 12.01 4.36
CA ILE A 91 0.10 11.54 3.08
C ILE A 91 0.87 10.26 3.36
N ILE A 92 0.49 9.20 2.67
CA ILE A 92 1.18 7.91 2.75
C ILE A 92 2.14 7.81 1.58
N THR A 93 3.41 7.54 1.87
CA THR A 93 4.41 7.26 0.85
C THR A 93 4.81 5.80 0.95
N ILE A 94 4.71 5.07 -0.16
CA ILE A 94 5.09 3.67 -0.26
C ILE A 94 6.29 3.61 -1.20
N SER A 95 7.41 3.09 -0.70
CA SER A 95 8.66 3.07 -1.46
C SER A 95 9.47 1.81 -1.18
N LEU A 96 10.42 1.51 -2.06
CA LEU A 96 11.40 0.46 -1.82
C LEU A 96 12.57 1.07 -1.05
N ASN A 97 12.85 0.56 0.14
CA ASN A 97 13.96 1.00 0.96
C ASN A 97 15.12 -0.01 0.84
N THR A 98 16.30 0.47 0.45
CA THR A 98 17.45 -0.40 0.19
C THR A 98 17.98 -1.09 1.44
N GLU A 99 18.00 -0.40 2.58
CA GLU A 99 18.43 -1.00 3.84
C GLU A 99 17.43 -2.07 4.31
N LEU A 100 16.14 -1.74 4.26
CA LEU A 100 15.09 -2.69 4.61
C LEU A 100 15.11 -3.92 3.71
N HIS A 101 15.35 -3.74 2.42
CA HIS A 101 15.36 -4.80 1.42
C HIS A 101 16.39 -5.89 1.70
N LEU A 102 17.45 -5.59 2.43
CA LEU A 102 18.49 -6.58 2.74
C LEU A 102 17.96 -7.76 3.57
N GLU A 103 16.97 -7.53 4.43
CA GLU A 103 16.44 -8.55 5.35
C GLU A 103 14.93 -8.73 5.29
N HIS A 104 14.20 -7.72 4.81
CA HIS A 104 12.74 -7.80 4.69
C HIS A 104 12.34 -8.47 3.37
N PRO A 105 11.26 -9.27 3.34
CA PRO A 105 10.85 -10.02 2.14
C PRO A 105 10.65 -9.18 0.88
N THR A 106 10.15 -7.94 1.02
CA THR A 106 9.94 -7.05 -0.12
C THR A 106 10.77 -5.79 -0.08
N GLY A 107 11.13 -5.32 1.11
CA GLY A 107 11.76 -4.03 1.30
C GLY A 107 10.82 -2.83 1.17
N ILE A 108 9.51 -3.06 1.16
CA ILE A 108 8.51 -2.00 1.03
C ILE A 108 8.38 -1.23 2.34
N LEU A 109 8.64 0.07 2.30
CA LEU A 109 8.50 0.99 3.42
C LEU A 109 7.25 1.83 3.26
N ILE A 110 6.48 1.95 4.33
CA ILE A 110 5.29 2.81 4.40
C ILE A 110 5.61 3.95 5.35
N GLU A 111 5.64 5.17 4.82
CA GLU A 111 5.87 6.38 5.60
C GLU A 111 4.59 7.20 5.68
N ILE A 112 4.35 7.80 6.84
CA ILE A 112 3.17 8.63 7.09
C ILE A 112 3.63 10.05 7.41
N HIS A 113 3.11 11.00 6.67
CA HIS A 113 3.47 12.40 6.79
C HIS A 113 2.30 13.30 7.20
#